data_3b3303da6cee2a0b4506a151caaf1381
#
_entry.id   3b3303da6cee2a0b4506a151caaf1381
#
_cell.length_a   1.000
_cell.length_b   1.000
_cell.length_c   1.000
_cell.angle_alpha   90.00
_cell.angle_beta   90.00
_cell.angle_gamma   90.00
#
_symmetry.space_group_name_H-M   'P 1'
#
loop_
_entity.id
_entity.type
_entity.pdbx_description
1 polymer ?
#
loop_
_entity_poly.entity_id
_entity_poly.type
_entity_poly.pdbx_seq_one_letter_code
_entity_poly.pdbx_strand_id
1 'polypeptide(L)'
;MFYQVKREDLQGKQILASNEKYYIADHGIREAVFGGNMRDVSLILENIVYLELLRRGYKVTVGRIGDKEIDFVCDKSGEKLYVQVAYLLASDETVRREFGAYDNIRDNYPKYVVSLDEFDMSRNGIKHRNIRDFLLTEEWN
;
A
#
# COMPACT_ATOMS: atom_id res chain seq x y z
N MET A 1 0.59 14.64 14.54
CA MET A 1 0.40 13.27 15.06
C MET A 1 0.87 12.25 14.06
N PHE A 2 1.53 11.20 14.53
CA PHE A 2 2.00 10.08 13.71
C PHE A 2 1.23 8.83 14.08
N TYR A 3 0.87 8.04 13.06
CA TYR A 3 0.37 6.68 13.27
C TYR A 3 1.53 5.70 13.18
N GLN A 4 1.63 4.82 14.16
CA GLN A 4 2.56 3.72 14.14
C GLN A 4 1.94 2.52 13.42
N VAL A 5 2.64 1.96 12.43
CA VAL A 5 2.18 0.80 11.70
C VAL A 5 3.18 -0.33 11.91
N LYS A 6 2.71 -1.43 12.43
CA LYS A 6 3.53 -2.61 12.70
C LYS A 6 3.75 -3.42 11.43
N ARG A 7 4.86 -4.12 11.37
CA ARG A 7 5.15 -5.07 10.30
C ARG A 7 4.65 -6.45 10.66
N GLU A 8 4.15 -7.17 9.67
CA GLU A 8 3.68 -8.53 9.80
C GLU A 8 4.47 -9.44 8.86
N ASP A 9 4.98 -10.57 9.40
CA ASP A 9 5.57 -11.61 8.56
C ASP A 9 4.44 -12.46 7.99
N LEU A 10 4.20 -12.35 6.70
CA LEU A 10 3.10 -13.04 6.04
C LEU A 10 3.31 -14.55 5.94
N GLN A 11 4.55 -15.02 5.95
CA GLN A 11 4.84 -16.45 5.95
C GLN A 11 4.63 -17.08 7.33
N GLY A 12 5.14 -16.44 8.38
CA GLY A 12 4.96 -16.86 9.77
C GLY A 12 3.70 -16.33 10.42
N LYS A 13 3.05 -15.35 9.82
CA LYS A 13 1.85 -14.67 10.35
C LYS A 13 2.06 -14.11 11.76
N GLN A 14 3.23 -13.56 11.99
CA GLN A 14 3.62 -12.96 13.27
C GLN A 14 3.86 -11.47 13.11
N ILE A 15 3.50 -10.72 14.14
CA ILE A 15 3.86 -9.30 14.20
C ILE A 15 5.34 -9.21 14.56
N LEU A 16 6.11 -8.52 13.72
CA LEU A 16 7.53 -8.32 13.96
C LEU A 16 7.74 -7.26 15.03
N ALA A 17 8.65 -7.54 15.98
CA ALA A 17 8.91 -6.65 17.11
C ALA A 17 9.68 -5.38 16.72
N SER A 18 10.25 -5.33 15.52
CA SER A 18 11.05 -4.21 15.02
C SER A 18 10.58 -3.80 13.63
N ASN A 19 11.18 -2.74 13.08
CA ASN A 19 10.89 -2.24 11.73
C ASN A 19 9.48 -1.71 11.55
N GLU A 20 8.96 -1.01 12.55
CA GLU A 20 7.68 -0.33 12.46
C GLU A 20 7.77 0.87 11.52
N LYS A 21 6.66 1.16 10.83
CA LYS A 21 6.53 2.39 10.03
C LYS A 21 5.64 3.39 10.74
N TYR A 22 5.85 4.67 10.41
CA TYR A 22 5.06 5.77 10.97
C TYR A 22 4.47 6.60 9.85
N TYR A 23 3.19 6.92 9.95
CA TYR A 23 2.49 7.76 8.98
C TYR A 23 1.97 9.04 9.65
N ILE A 24 2.05 10.13 8.90
CA ILE A 24 1.66 11.46 9.39
C ILE A 24 0.16 11.64 9.21
N ALA A 25 -0.52 11.99 10.30
CA ALA A 25 -1.95 12.27 10.27
C ALA A 25 -2.27 13.67 9.73
N ASP A 26 -1.34 14.60 9.85
CA ASP A 26 -1.52 15.99 9.44
C ASP A 26 -0.86 16.24 8.09
N HIS A 27 -1.69 16.52 7.07
CA HIS A 27 -1.23 16.78 5.72
C HIS A 27 -0.43 18.08 5.59
N GLY A 28 -0.68 19.08 6.46
CA GLY A 28 0.04 20.35 6.43
C GLY A 28 1.52 20.18 6.75
N ILE A 29 1.86 19.27 7.64
CA ILE A 29 3.27 18.99 7.97
C ILE A 29 4.02 18.46 6.76
N ARG A 30 3.37 17.59 5.97
CA ARG A 30 4.00 17.04 4.78
C ARG A 30 4.27 18.06 3.70
N GLU A 31 3.37 18.99 3.50
CA GLU A 31 3.60 20.08 2.54
C GLU A 31 4.83 20.87 2.88
N ALA A 32 5.09 21.09 4.16
CA ALA A 32 6.27 21.82 4.61
C ALA A 32 7.59 21.10 4.33
N VAL A 33 7.57 19.76 4.25
CA VAL A 33 8.78 18.98 3.99
C VAL A 33 8.86 18.44 2.58
N PHE A 34 7.84 18.69 1.77
CA PHE A 34 7.78 18.18 0.39
C PHE A 34 8.79 18.89 -0.49
N GLY A 35 9.77 18.14 -0.98
CA GLY A 35 10.84 18.67 -1.81
C GLY A 35 10.65 18.48 -3.31
N GLY A 36 9.54 17.91 -3.74
CA GLY A 36 9.21 17.72 -5.15
C GLY A 36 9.91 16.56 -5.83
N ASN A 37 10.61 15.69 -5.12
CA ASN A 37 11.21 14.51 -5.72
C ASN A 37 10.22 13.31 -5.71
N MET A 38 10.51 12.30 -6.53
CA MET A 38 9.61 11.15 -6.72
C MET A 38 9.39 10.35 -5.45
N ARG A 39 10.41 10.25 -4.61
CA ARG A 39 10.30 9.52 -3.34
C ARG A 39 9.30 10.19 -2.40
N ASP A 40 9.36 11.52 -2.31
CA ASP A 40 8.44 12.28 -1.46
C ASP A 40 7.00 12.15 -1.96
N VAL A 41 6.79 12.15 -3.27
CA VAL A 41 5.45 11.92 -3.84
C VAL A 41 4.93 10.56 -3.46
N SER A 42 5.74 9.51 -3.57
CA SER A 42 5.34 8.16 -3.18
C SER A 42 4.93 8.08 -1.71
N LEU A 43 5.70 8.73 -0.83
CA LEU A 43 5.38 8.77 0.60
C LEU A 43 4.06 9.49 0.88
N ILE A 44 3.78 10.57 0.17
CA ILE A 44 2.51 11.28 0.28
C ILE A 44 1.35 10.39 -0.15
N LEU A 45 1.50 9.69 -1.27
CA LEU A 45 0.46 8.78 -1.77
C LEU A 45 0.21 7.64 -0.79
N GLU A 46 1.27 7.04 -0.25
CA GLU A 46 1.13 6.00 0.78
C GLU A 46 0.35 6.53 1.99
N ASN A 47 0.67 7.75 2.42
CA ASN A 47 0.01 8.33 3.58
C ASN A 47 -1.48 8.60 3.31
N ILE A 48 -1.82 9.06 2.12
CA ILE A 48 -3.23 9.28 1.73
C ILE A 48 -3.98 7.95 1.75
N VAL A 49 -3.42 6.91 1.14
CA VAL A 49 -4.03 5.58 1.10
C VAL A 49 -4.18 5.03 2.51
N TYR A 50 -3.15 5.15 3.33
CA TYR A 50 -3.19 4.69 4.71
C TYR A 50 -4.33 5.32 5.51
N LEU A 51 -4.47 6.65 5.43
CA LEU A 51 -5.54 7.35 6.15
C LEU A 51 -6.93 6.93 5.67
N GLU A 52 -7.09 6.68 4.38
CA GLU A 52 -8.37 6.20 3.84
C GLU A 52 -8.69 4.78 4.32
N LEU A 53 -7.69 3.90 4.37
CA LEU A 53 -7.85 2.55 4.91
C LEU A 53 -8.34 2.59 6.37
N LEU A 54 -7.72 3.44 7.18
CA LEU A 54 -8.14 3.64 8.58
C LEU A 54 -9.56 4.19 8.67
N ARG A 55 -9.88 5.18 7.82
CA ARG A 55 -11.21 5.79 7.81
C ARG A 55 -12.30 4.75 7.53
N ARG A 56 -12.00 3.77 6.67
CA ARG A 56 -12.94 2.70 6.33
C ARG A 56 -12.96 1.56 7.35
N GLY A 57 -12.19 1.65 8.43
CA GLY A 57 -12.22 0.69 9.51
C GLY A 57 -11.28 -0.50 9.38
N TYR A 58 -10.32 -0.44 8.45
CA TYR A 58 -9.32 -1.50 8.33
C TYR A 58 -8.26 -1.39 9.43
N LYS A 59 -7.85 -2.55 9.93
CA LYS A 59 -6.62 -2.68 10.68
C LYS A 59 -5.49 -2.89 9.67
N VAL A 60 -4.45 -2.08 9.75
CA VAL A 60 -3.39 -2.03 8.74
C VAL A 60 -2.05 -2.41 9.34
N THR A 61 -1.35 -3.31 8.66
CA THR A 61 0.05 -3.65 8.95
C THR A 61 0.86 -3.55 7.67
N VAL A 62 2.19 -3.52 7.80
CA VAL A 62 3.10 -3.64 6.67
C VAL A 62 3.46 -5.11 6.52
N GLY A 63 3.28 -5.67 5.33
CA GLY A 63 3.57 -7.08 5.07
C GLY A 63 5.01 -7.30 4.67
N ARG A 64 5.54 -8.47 5.04
CA ARG A 64 6.86 -8.92 4.61
C ARG A 64 6.83 -10.38 4.22
N ILE A 65 7.41 -10.69 3.05
CA ILE A 65 7.63 -12.06 2.58
C ILE A 65 9.07 -12.16 2.09
N GLY A 66 9.92 -12.85 2.86
CA GLY A 66 11.35 -12.91 2.55
C GLY A 66 11.97 -11.52 2.57
N ASP A 67 12.52 -11.09 1.44
CA ASP A 67 13.10 -9.77 1.24
C ASP A 67 12.12 -8.77 0.61
N LYS A 68 10.91 -9.20 0.30
CA LYS A 68 9.87 -8.35 -0.31
C LYS A 68 8.96 -7.76 0.74
N GLU A 69 8.47 -6.57 0.46
CA GLU A 69 7.56 -5.84 1.35
C GLU A 69 6.26 -5.53 0.62
N ILE A 70 5.13 -5.70 1.33
CA ILE A 70 3.82 -5.22 0.90
C ILE A 70 3.51 -3.98 1.72
N ASP A 71 3.22 -2.87 1.06
CA ASP A 71 3.02 -1.60 1.76
C ASP A 71 1.92 -1.68 2.81
N PHE A 72 0.78 -2.25 2.46
CA PHE A 72 -0.33 -2.38 3.41
C PHE A 72 -0.99 -3.76 3.31
N VAL A 73 -1.05 -4.43 4.46
CA VAL A 73 -1.87 -5.61 4.66
C VAL A 73 -3.03 -5.19 5.56
N CYS A 74 -4.24 -5.29 5.05
CA CYS A 74 -5.41 -4.72 5.69
C CYS A 74 -6.37 -5.84 6.10
N ASP A 75 -6.93 -5.72 7.31
CA ASP A 75 -7.88 -6.69 7.83
C ASP A 75 -9.12 -5.95 8.32
N LYS A 76 -10.28 -6.45 7.92
CA LYS A 76 -11.56 -5.93 8.38
C LYS A 76 -12.54 -7.09 8.48
N SER A 77 -12.96 -7.39 9.70
CA SER A 77 -13.92 -8.46 9.95
C SER A 77 -13.49 -9.82 9.38
N GLY A 78 -12.19 -10.12 9.46
CA GLY A 78 -11.64 -11.39 8.99
C GLY A 78 -11.33 -11.44 7.50
N GLU A 79 -11.67 -10.42 6.74
CA GLU A 79 -11.32 -10.33 5.32
C GLU A 79 -10.07 -9.48 5.14
N LYS A 80 -9.23 -9.89 4.20
CA LYS A 80 -7.97 -9.21 3.93
C LYS A 80 -8.00 -8.46 2.61
N LEU A 81 -7.19 -7.42 2.56
CA LEU A 81 -6.95 -6.61 1.38
C LEU A 81 -5.46 -6.24 1.37
N TYR A 82 -4.83 -6.37 0.22
CA TYR A 82 -3.42 -6.02 0.06
C TYR A 82 -3.30 -4.82 -0.88
N VAL A 83 -2.51 -3.83 -0.48
CA VAL A 83 -2.32 -2.62 -1.28
C VAL A 83 -0.84 -2.26 -1.36
N GLN A 84 -0.36 -2.08 -2.60
CA GLN A 84 0.93 -1.47 -2.91
C GLN A 84 0.69 -0.08 -3.47
N VAL A 85 1.55 0.86 -3.15
CA VAL A 85 1.43 2.24 -3.63
C VAL A 85 2.72 2.65 -4.33
N ALA A 86 2.60 3.19 -5.53
CA ALA A 86 3.71 3.72 -6.29
C ALA A 86 3.35 5.09 -6.85
N TYR A 87 4.35 5.93 -7.15
CA TYR A 87 4.09 7.18 -7.83
C TYR A 87 3.64 6.91 -9.27
N LEU A 88 4.52 6.33 -10.07
CA LEU A 88 4.25 5.93 -11.46
C LEU A 88 4.87 4.57 -11.73
N LEU A 89 4.18 3.77 -12.52
CA LEU A 89 4.67 2.48 -13.00
C LEU A 89 5.38 2.66 -14.34
N ALA A 90 6.37 3.58 -14.36
CA ALA A 90 6.95 4.09 -15.59
C ALA A 90 7.99 3.17 -16.24
N SER A 91 8.48 2.16 -15.53
CA SER A 91 9.47 1.23 -16.06
C SER A 91 9.08 -0.21 -15.78
N ASP A 92 9.59 -1.14 -16.61
CA ASP A 92 9.37 -2.57 -16.38
C ASP A 92 9.93 -3.03 -15.04
N GLU A 93 11.01 -2.42 -14.58
CA GLU A 93 11.59 -2.71 -13.27
C GLU A 93 10.65 -2.36 -12.14
N THR A 94 10.04 -1.17 -12.18
CA THR A 94 9.06 -0.74 -11.20
C THR A 94 7.82 -1.63 -11.22
N VAL A 95 7.33 -1.96 -12.41
CA VAL A 95 6.19 -2.86 -12.57
C VAL A 95 6.50 -4.22 -11.94
N ARG A 96 7.65 -4.81 -12.24
CA ARG A 96 8.03 -6.10 -11.66
C ARG A 96 8.17 -6.04 -10.16
N ARG A 97 8.71 -4.96 -9.63
CA ARG A 97 8.87 -4.79 -8.17
C ARG A 97 7.53 -4.70 -7.46
N GLU A 98 6.64 -3.85 -7.96
CA GLU A 98 5.36 -3.60 -7.30
C GLU A 98 4.39 -4.78 -7.43
N PHE A 99 4.24 -5.33 -8.63
CA PHE A 99 3.37 -6.49 -8.83
C PHE A 99 4.02 -7.78 -8.34
N GLY A 100 5.33 -7.91 -8.48
CA GLY A 100 6.05 -9.09 -8.07
C GLY A 100 6.10 -9.32 -6.57
N ALA A 101 5.84 -8.29 -5.77
CA ALA A 101 5.74 -8.44 -4.32
C ALA A 101 4.62 -9.42 -3.93
N TYR A 102 3.61 -9.60 -4.78
CA TYR A 102 2.50 -10.51 -4.54
C TYR A 102 2.74 -11.95 -4.97
N ASP A 103 3.86 -12.26 -5.64
CA ASP A 103 4.08 -13.57 -6.28
C ASP A 103 3.96 -14.75 -5.32
N ASN A 104 4.34 -14.57 -4.05
CA ASN A 104 4.34 -15.63 -3.06
C ASN A 104 3.13 -15.58 -2.12
N ILE A 105 2.16 -14.74 -2.40
CA ILE A 105 0.91 -14.68 -1.65
C ILE A 105 -0.13 -15.52 -2.39
N ARG A 106 -0.52 -16.63 -1.76
CA ARG A 106 -1.34 -17.67 -2.40
C ARG A 106 -2.76 -17.74 -1.84
N ASP A 107 -3.33 -16.59 -1.52
CA ASP A 107 -4.72 -16.51 -1.12
C ASP A 107 -5.54 -15.84 -2.22
N ASN A 108 -6.86 -15.80 -2.03
CA ASN A 108 -7.80 -15.22 -2.99
C ASN A 108 -8.28 -13.83 -2.57
N TYR A 109 -7.65 -13.22 -1.59
CA TYR A 109 -8.02 -11.86 -1.17
C TYR A 109 -7.59 -10.83 -2.21
N PRO A 110 -8.35 -9.71 -2.33
CA PRO A 110 -8.04 -8.66 -3.30
C PRO A 110 -6.62 -8.11 -3.13
N LYS A 111 -5.96 -7.88 -4.26
CA LYS A 111 -4.61 -7.33 -4.32
C LYS A 111 -4.60 -6.16 -5.29
N TYR A 112 -4.14 -5.03 -4.81
CA TYR A 112 -4.12 -3.78 -5.58
C TYR A 112 -2.72 -3.20 -5.67
N VAL A 113 -2.45 -2.59 -6.81
CA VAL A 113 -1.36 -1.63 -6.98
C VAL A 113 -2.01 -0.31 -7.35
N VAL A 114 -1.73 0.72 -6.56
CA VAL A 114 -2.31 2.06 -6.70
C VAL A 114 -1.21 3.03 -7.11
N SER A 115 -1.45 3.83 -8.13
CA SER A 115 -0.49 4.81 -8.63
C SER A 115 -1.18 6.02 -9.23
N LEU A 116 -0.39 6.95 -9.79
CA LEU A 116 -0.94 8.09 -10.55
C LEU A 116 -1.11 7.79 -12.04
N ASP A 117 -0.77 6.59 -12.49
CA ASP A 117 -0.97 6.19 -13.88
C ASP A 117 -2.46 6.21 -14.23
N GLU A 118 -2.78 6.76 -15.40
CA GLU A 118 -4.16 6.86 -15.88
C GLU A 118 -4.65 5.58 -16.57
N PHE A 119 -3.74 4.72 -17.04
CA PHE A 119 -4.08 3.49 -17.72
C PHE A 119 -4.19 2.32 -16.74
N ASP A 120 -5.14 1.43 -16.99
CA ASP A 120 -5.26 0.21 -16.21
C ASP A 120 -4.12 -0.76 -16.58
N MET A 121 -3.25 -1.00 -15.61
CA MET A 121 -2.10 -1.89 -15.76
C MET A 121 -2.29 -3.22 -15.04
N SER A 122 -3.51 -3.58 -14.69
CA SER A 122 -3.84 -4.83 -14.00
C SER A 122 -3.27 -6.05 -14.71
N ARG A 123 -2.77 -7.00 -13.93
CA ARG A 123 -2.18 -8.23 -14.46
C ARG A 123 -2.17 -9.34 -13.43
N ASN A 124 -2.22 -10.58 -13.90
CA ASN A 124 -2.07 -11.77 -13.05
C ASN A 124 -3.01 -11.79 -11.83
N GLY A 125 -4.23 -11.28 -11.99
CA GLY A 125 -5.20 -11.21 -10.90
C GLY A 125 -4.98 -10.06 -9.92
N ILE A 126 -3.96 -9.23 -10.14
CA ILE A 126 -3.68 -8.05 -9.33
C ILE A 126 -4.28 -6.84 -10.03
N LYS A 127 -5.10 -6.10 -9.33
CA LYS A 127 -5.79 -4.93 -9.88
C LYS A 127 -4.92 -3.69 -9.75
N HIS A 128 -4.82 -2.93 -10.82
CA HIS A 128 -4.22 -1.60 -10.79
C HIS A 128 -5.34 -0.55 -10.82
N ARG A 129 -5.18 0.51 -10.03
CA ARG A 129 -6.09 1.66 -10.05
C ARG A 129 -5.29 2.95 -9.93
N ASN A 130 -5.73 3.98 -10.64
CA ASN A 130 -5.31 5.34 -10.33
C ASN A 130 -5.78 5.66 -8.91
N ILE A 131 -4.99 6.42 -8.16
CA ILE A 131 -5.31 6.71 -6.75
C ILE A 131 -6.68 7.37 -6.59
N ARG A 132 -7.05 8.28 -7.51
CA ARG A 132 -8.37 8.93 -7.47
C ARG A 132 -9.48 7.88 -7.55
N ASP A 133 -9.39 6.96 -8.50
CA ASP A 133 -10.40 5.92 -8.69
C ASP A 133 -10.44 4.97 -7.50
N PHE A 134 -9.27 4.64 -6.95
CA PHE A 134 -9.18 3.81 -5.76
C PHE A 134 -9.91 4.46 -4.57
N LEU A 135 -9.66 5.74 -4.35
CA LEU A 135 -10.28 6.47 -3.22
C LEU A 135 -11.80 6.63 -3.39
N LEU A 136 -12.29 6.70 -4.63
CA LEU A 136 -13.71 6.88 -4.92
C LEU A 136 -14.49 5.56 -4.98
N THR A 137 -13.81 4.42 -5.04
CA THR A 137 -14.46 3.12 -5.05
C THR A 137 -15.07 2.81 -3.69
N GLU A 138 -16.33 2.39 -3.67
CA GLU A 138 -17.03 2.12 -2.41
C GLU A 138 -16.53 0.86 -1.73
N GLU A 139 -16.30 -0.18 -2.49
CA GLU A 139 -15.81 -1.46 -1.96
C GLU A 139 -14.65 -1.99 -2.79
N TRP A 140 -13.60 -2.38 -2.12
CA TRP A 140 -12.42 -2.96 -2.75
C TRP A 140 -12.50 -4.49 -2.68
N ASN A 141 -12.83 -5.08 -3.81
CA ASN A 141 -12.98 -6.53 -3.91
C ASN A 141 -12.32 -7.12 -5.15
#